data_c45ff7a8453b8cba4275e23c13510937
#
_entry.id   c45ff7a8453b8cba4275e23c13510937
#
_cell.length_a   1.000
_cell.length_b   1.000
_cell.length_c   1.000
_cell.angle_alpha   90.00
_cell.angle_beta   90.00
_cell.angle_gamma   90.00
#
_symmetry.space_group_name_H-M   'P 1'
#
loop_
_entity.id
_entity.type
_entity.pdbx_description
1 polymer ?
#
loop_
_entity_poly.entity_id
_entity_poly.type
_entity_poly.pdbx_seq_one_letter_code
_entity_poly.pdbx_strand_id
1 'polypeptide(L)'
;SGALGAALISMVCNLTLGKPKYAAVQDDITAILKKSESLRKELTDLLEEDVQAYTLLSQTMKMPRDTEEQKTTRAALMDKALKGATGVPMRVAEACVSVMALCPSAAEKGNTNAVSDVGVGILMAEAGLRGAALNVLINLGLIKDERFVSESRKKLDSLLQGKPALRDEIYNLVVSKL
;
A
#
# COMPACT_ATOMS: atom_id res chain seq x y z
N SER A 1 -0.22 -0.47 8.56
CA SER A 1 0.85 -1.49 8.34
C SER A 1 1.83 -1.05 7.26
N GLY A 2 1.39 -0.67 6.04
CA GLY A 2 2.30 -0.28 4.95
C GLY A 2 3.25 0.87 5.29
N ALA A 3 2.76 1.94 5.94
CA ALA A 3 3.59 3.06 6.39
C ALA A 3 4.66 2.62 7.41
N LEU A 4 4.34 1.65 8.28
CA LEU A 4 5.31 1.06 9.20
C LEU A 4 6.38 0.28 8.44
N GLY A 5 6.00 -0.50 7.42
CA GLY A 5 6.94 -1.18 6.54
C GLY A 5 7.93 -0.20 5.91
N ALA A 6 7.44 0.91 5.33
CA ALA A 6 8.28 1.95 4.76
C ALA A 6 9.20 2.61 5.81
N ALA A 7 8.69 2.88 7.03
CA ALA A 7 9.48 3.46 8.12
C ALA A 7 10.64 2.55 8.56
N LEU A 8 10.42 1.23 8.63
CA LEU A 8 11.46 0.26 8.96
C LEU A 8 12.56 0.23 7.89
N ILE A 9 12.21 0.28 6.60
CA ILE A 9 13.21 0.40 5.53
C ILE A 9 13.98 1.71 5.65
N SER A 10 13.32 2.85 5.93
CA SER A 10 13.99 4.13 6.17
C SER A 10 14.97 4.04 7.35
N MET A 11 14.58 3.38 8.43
CA MET A 11 15.43 3.19 9.60
C MET A 11 16.69 2.39 9.26
N VAL A 12 16.57 1.28 8.53
CA VAL A 12 17.72 0.48 8.07
C VAL A 12 18.66 1.33 7.21
N CYS A 13 18.12 2.15 6.30
CA CYS A 13 18.91 3.06 5.49
C CYS A 13 19.68 4.08 6.35
N ASN A 14 19.00 4.73 7.30
CA ASN A 14 19.63 5.69 8.20
C ASN A 14 20.74 5.06 9.05
N LEU A 15 20.58 3.80 9.47
CA LEU A 15 21.60 3.05 10.21
C LEU A 15 22.75 2.57 9.33
N THR A 16 22.63 2.69 8.00
CA THR A 16 23.65 2.31 7.02
C THR A 16 24.48 3.50 6.54
N LEU A 17 23.82 4.67 6.37
CA LEU A 17 24.44 5.87 5.83
C LEU A 17 25.60 6.38 6.71
N GLY A 18 26.64 6.88 6.06
CA GLY A 18 27.80 7.47 6.70
C GLY A 18 28.75 6.47 7.38
N LYS A 19 28.47 5.17 7.31
CA LYS A 19 29.34 4.15 7.92
C LYS A 19 30.39 3.66 6.92
N PRO A 20 31.70 3.69 7.27
CA PRO A 20 32.78 3.26 6.37
C PRO A 20 32.60 1.84 5.80
N LYS A 21 32.07 0.91 6.60
CA LYS A 21 31.78 -0.48 6.17
C LYS A 21 30.85 -0.53 4.94
N TYR A 22 30.00 0.47 4.73
CA TYR A 22 28.99 0.52 3.67
C TYR A 22 29.30 1.60 2.62
N ALA A 23 30.56 2.05 2.51
CA ALA A 23 30.96 3.12 1.60
C ALA A 23 30.57 2.86 0.13
N ALA A 24 30.68 1.60 -0.31
CA ALA A 24 30.38 1.21 -1.70
C ALA A 24 28.89 1.26 -2.09
N VAL A 25 27.99 1.36 -1.13
CA VAL A 25 26.52 1.29 -1.36
C VAL A 25 25.79 2.56 -0.95
N GLN A 26 26.49 3.66 -0.66
CA GLN A 26 25.90 4.89 -0.13
C GLN A 26 24.85 5.50 -1.08
N ASP A 27 25.11 5.51 -2.39
CA ASP A 27 24.19 6.07 -3.38
C ASP A 27 22.90 5.24 -3.45
N ASP A 28 23.00 3.93 -3.47
CA ASP A 28 21.86 3.02 -3.45
C ASP A 28 21.01 3.21 -2.20
N ILE A 29 21.65 3.24 -1.03
CA ILE A 29 20.98 3.43 0.25
C ILE A 29 20.30 4.79 0.34
N THR A 30 20.92 5.84 -0.20
CA THR A 30 20.32 7.18 -0.29
C THR A 30 19.07 7.17 -1.17
N ALA A 31 19.12 6.49 -2.30
CA ALA A 31 17.96 6.36 -3.20
C ALA A 31 16.81 5.58 -2.53
N ILE A 32 17.12 4.47 -1.83
CA ILE A 32 16.14 3.69 -1.07
C ILE A 32 15.51 4.55 0.02
N LEU A 33 16.32 5.28 0.80
CA LEU A 33 15.83 6.16 1.86
C LEU A 33 14.86 7.21 1.32
N LYS A 34 15.24 7.91 0.25
CA LYS A 34 14.37 8.92 -0.38
C LYS A 34 13.03 8.31 -0.81
N LYS A 35 13.05 7.13 -1.40
CA LYS A 35 11.82 6.47 -1.87
C LYS A 35 10.97 5.94 -0.72
N SER A 36 11.59 5.33 0.30
CA SER A 36 10.86 4.83 1.47
C SER A 36 10.21 5.95 2.29
N GLU A 37 10.87 7.08 2.46
CA GLU A 37 10.28 8.25 3.13
C GLU A 37 9.11 8.85 2.34
N SER A 38 9.22 8.92 1.00
CA SER A 38 8.11 9.35 0.14
C SER A 38 6.90 8.42 0.28
N LEU A 39 7.12 7.10 0.27
CA LEU A 39 6.07 6.10 0.43
C LEU A 39 5.46 6.12 1.84
N ARG A 40 6.29 6.33 2.87
CA ARG A 40 5.81 6.48 4.25
C ARG A 40 4.86 7.66 4.38
N LYS A 41 5.24 8.80 3.80
CA LYS A 41 4.37 9.99 3.78
C LYS A 41 3.09 9.73 3.00
N GLU A 42 3.18 9.20 1.80
CA GLU A 42 2.03 8.88 0.95
C GLU A 42 1.03 7.95 1.67
N LEU A 43 1.52 6.86 2.28
CA LEU A 43 0.69 5.91 3.02
C LEU A 43 0.05 6.51 4.27
N THR A 44 0.68 7.54 4.85
CA THR A 44 0.11 8.30 5.97
C THR A 44 -0.98 9.25 5.50
N ASP A 45 -0.75 9.97 4.41
CA ASP A 45 -1.73 10.88 3.82
C ASP A 45 -2.99 10.10 3.34
N LEU A 46 -2.78 8.92 2.74
CA LEU A 46 -3.87 8.04 2.30
C LEU A 46 -4.81 7.58 3.43
N LEU A 47 -4.35 7.57 4.69
CA LEU A 47 -5.21 7.27 5.83
C LEU A 47 -6.31 8.33 5.99
N GLU A 48 -5.96 9.60 5.85
CA GLU A 48 -6.93 10.70 5.94
C GLU A 48 -7.88 10.70 4.74
N GLU A 49 -7.35 10.44 3.54
CA GLU A 49 -8.16 10.33 2.32
C GLU A 49 -9.18 9.19 2.44
N ASP A 50 -8.83 8.05 3.04
CA ASP A 50 -9.73 6.92 3.26
C ASP A 50 -10.89 7.29 4.20
N VAL A 51 -10.60 7.97 5.30
CA VAL A 51 -11.63 8.49 6.22
C VAL A 51 -12.58 9.44 5.51
N GLN A 52 -12.08 10.34 4.66
CA GLN A 52 -12.90 11.28 3.90
C GLN A 52 -13.77 10.56 2.86
N ALA A 53 -13.20 9.61 2.12
CA ALA A 53 -13.92 8.81 1.13
C ALA A 53 -15.04 7.98 1.77
N TYR A 54 -14.77 7.35 2.91
CA TYR A 54 -15.78 6.61 3.67
C TYR A 54 -16.86 7.53 4.23
N THR A 55 -16.50 8.70 4.73
CA THR A 55 -17.48 9.69 5.23
C THR A 55 -18.44 10.11 4.14
N LEU A 56 -17.94 10.44 2.94
CA LEU A 56 -18.77 10.78 1.77
C LEU A 56 -19.69 9.62 1.38
N LEU A 57 -19.17 8.40 1.33
CA LEU A 57 -19.96 7.21 1.03
C LEU A 57 -21.08 7.01 2.07
N SER A 58 -20.75 7.13 3.37
CA SER A 58 -21.72 6.99 4.46
C SER A 58 -22.82 8.06 4.41
N GLN A 59 -22.48 9.31 4.09
CA GLN A 59 -23.44 10.38 3.90
C GLN A 59 -24.38 10.08 2.72
N THR A 60 -23.82 9.61 1.60
CA THR A 60 -24.60 9.26 0.40
C THR A 60 -25.53 8.07 0.68
N MET A 61 -25.13 7.10 1.49
CA MET A 61 -25.99 5.99 1.91
C MET A 61 -27.24 6.45 2.68
N LYS A 62 -27.12 7.53 3.45
CA LYS A 62 -28.20 8.09 4.26
C LYS A 62 -29.13 9.04 3.50
N MET A 63 -28.86 9.36 2.24
CA MET A 63 -29.70 10.25 1.43
C MET A 63 -31.12 9.68 1.26
N PRO A 64 -32.15 10.56 1.23
CA PRO A 64 -33.53 10.16 1.03
C PRO A 64 -33.70 9.46 -0.33
N ARG A 65 -34.73 8.58 -0.42
CA ARG A 65 -35.04 7.75 -1.60
C ARG A 65 -36.57 7.59 -1.82
N ASP A 66 -37.32 8.58 -1.39
CA ASP A 66 -38.79 8.47 -1.39
C ASP A 66 -39.37 8.82 -2.78
N THR A 67 -38.76 9.76 -3.51
CA THR A 67 -39.16 10.15 -4.87
C THR A 67 -38.21 9.57 -5.93
N GLU A 68 -38.68 9.49 -7.18
CA GLU A 68 -37.85 9.01 -8.32
C GLU A 68 -36.67 9.95 -8.59
N GLU A 69 -36.81 11.24 -8.38
CA GLU A 69 -35.73 12.22 -8.50
C GLU A 69 -34.67 11.97 -7.44
N GLN A 70 -35.09 11.76 -6.18
CA GLN A 70 -34.18 11.42 -5.08
C GLN A 70 -33.43 10.10 -5.33
N LYS A 71 -34.11 9.06 -5.84
CA LYS A 71 -33.50 7.78 -6.19
C LYS A 71 -32.47 7.95 -7.27
N THR A 72 -32.77 8.70 -8.33
CA THR A 72 -31.84 8.93 -9.44
C THR A 72 -30.61 9.70 -8.99
N THR A 73 -30.79 10.80 -8.26
CA THR A 73 -29.71 11.61 -7.72
C THR A 73 -28.81 10.78 -6.78
N ARG A 74 -29.43 10.05 -5.85
CA ARG A 74 -28.72 9.19 -4.92
C ARG A 74 -27.93 8.08 -5.64
N ALA A 75 -28.49 7.48 -6.68
CA ALA A 75 -27.81 6.42 -7.45
C ALA A 75 -26.55 6.95 -8.14
N ALA A 76 -26.62 8.13 -8.76
CA ALA A 76 -25.46 8.75 -9.40
C ALA A 76 -24.37 9.13 -8.39
N LEU A 77 -24.75 9.71 -7.25
CA LEU A 77 -23.81 10.05 -6.19
C LEU A 77 -23.21 8.81 -5.52
N MET A 78 -23.99 7.74 -5.37
CA MET A 78 -23.52 6.46 -4.83
C MET A 78 -22.47 5.82 -5.72
N ASP A 79 -22.68 5.78 -7.04
CA ASP A 79 -21.69 5.26 -7.99
C ASP A 79 -20.37 6.04 -7.90
N LYS A 80 -20.44 7.37 -7.87
CA LYS A 80 -19.27 8.23 -7.72
C LYS A 80 -18.55 8.00 -6.37
N ALA A 81 -19.30 7.92 -5.27
CA ALA A 81 -18.73 7.72 -3.94
C ALA A 81 -18.07 6.34 -3.80
N LEU A 82 -18.68 5.27 -4.33
CA LEU A 82 -18.12 3.93 -4.34
C LEU A 82 -16.84 3.84 -5.17
N LYS A 83 -16.81 4.46 -6.36
CA LYS A 83 -15.60 4.52 -7.19
C LYS A 83 -14.47 5.28 -6.47
N GLY A 84 -14.79 6.39 -5.81
CA GLY A 84 -13.84 7.14 -4.97
C GLY A 84 -13.30 6.30 -3.80
N ALA A 85 -14.21 5.66 -3.05
CA ALA A 85 -13.86 4.78 -1.93
C ALA A 85 -13.10 3.50 -2.37
N THR A 86 -13.17 3.12 -3.64
CA THR A 86 -12.35 2.04 -4.23
C THR A 86 -10.94 2.55 -4.60
N GLY A 87 -10.84 3.79 -5.05
CA GLY A 87 -9.58 4.39 -5.52
C GLY A 87 -8.52 4.54 -4.42
N VAL A 88 -8.94 4.93 -3.21
CA VAL A 88 -8.00 5.13 -2.09
C VAL A 88 -7.31 3.81 -1.68
N PRO A 89 -8.01 2.71 -1.35
CA PRO A 89 -7.35 1.46 -1.01
C PRO A 89 -6.57 0.86 -2.20
N MET A 90 -6.94 1.15 -3.45
CA MET A 90 -6.13 0.77 -4.61
C MET A 90 -4.75 1.46 -4.58
N ARG A 91 -4.70 2.75 -4.28
CA ARG A 91 -3.43 3.50 -4.11
C ARG A 91 -2.62 2.98 -2.91
N VAL A 92 -3.28 2.61 -1.81
CA VAL A 92 -2.61 1.94 -0.68
C VAL A 92 -1.95 0.64 -1.13
N ALA A 93 -2.64 -0.18 -1.93
CA ALA A 93 -2.07 -1.42 -2.47
C ALA A 93 -0.85 -1.15 -3.35
N GLU A 94 -0.90 -0.15 -4.24
CA GLU A 94 0.23 0.26 -5.11
C GLU A 94 1.44 0.73 -4.29
N ALA A 95 1.21 1.55 -3.28
CA ALA A 95 2.26 2.04 -2.40
C ALA A 95 2.89 0.90 -1.59
N CYS A 96 2.09 -0.05 -1.07
CA CYS A 96 2.61 -1.25 -0.39
C CYS A 96 3.48 -2.12 -1.30
N VAL A 97 3.06 -2.34 -2.55
CA VAL A 97 3.89 -3.03 -3.56
C VAL A 97 5.20 -2.30 -3.79
N SER A 98 5.17 -0.98 -3.83
CA SER A 98 6.38 -0.16 -3.98
C SER A 98 7.31 -0.27 -2.77
N VAL A 99 6.79 -0.37 -1.55
CA VAL A 99 7.59 -0.64 -0.34
C VAL A 99 8.23 -2.04 -0.43
N MET A 100 7.46 -3.07 -0.82
CA MET A 100 7.97 -4.43 -0.99
C MET A 100 9.13 -4.47 -1.99
N ALA A 101 9.07 -3.69 -3.06
CA ALA A 101 10.10 -3.61 -4.08
C ALA A 101 11.44 -3.03 -3.59
N LEU A 102 11.46 -2.29 -2.47
CA LEU A 102 12.67 -1.78 -1.85
C LEU A 102 13.39 -2.83 -0.98
N CYS A 103 12.64 -3.83 -0.48
CA CYS A 103 13.16 -4.78 0.50
C CYS A 103 14.34 -5.63 0.02
N PRO A 104 14.41 -6.13 -1.24
CA PRO A 104 15.57 -6.90 -1.70
C PRO A 104 16.87 -6.14 -1.55
N SER A 105 16.95 -4.94 -2.11
CA SER A 105 18.14 -4.09 -2.05
C SER A 105 18.48 -3.66 -0.62
N ALA A 106 17.45 -3.35 0.20
CA ALA A 106 17.64 -3.01 1.61
C ALA A 106 18.19 -4.21 2.42
N ALA A 107 17.74 -5.43 2.13
CA ALA A 107 18.23 -6.65 2.79
C ALA A 107 19.68 -7.01 2.39
N GLU A 108 20.05 -6.75 1.13
CA GLU A 108 21.39 -7.04 0.64
C GLU A 108 22.42 -6.01 1.08
N LYS A 109 22.08 -4.72 0.98
CA LYS A 109 23.02 -3.58 1.10
C LYS A 109 22.95 -2.85 2.44
N GLY A 110 21.87 -3.06 3.20
CA GLY A 110 21.63 -2.38 4.47
C GLY A 110 22.51 -2.89 5.61
N ASN A 111 22.46 -2.17 6.72
CA ASN A 111 23.18 -2.52 7.94
C ASN A 111 22.78 -3.92 8.43
N THR A 112 23.75 -4.83 8.49
CA THR A 112 23.53 -6.22 8.92
C THR A 112 22.93 -6.33 10.32
N ASN A 113 23.21 -5.38 11.23
CA ASN A 113 22.64 -5.37 12.58
C ASN A 113 21.16 -4.95 12.62
N ALA A 114 20.63 -4.45 11.51
CA ALA A 114 19.24 -4.04 11.37
C ALA A 114 18.51 -4.82 10.25
N VAL A 115 19.10 -5.92 9.78
CA VAL A 115 18.53 -6.71 8.67
C VAL A 115 17.17 -7.31 9.04
N SER A 116 16.94 -7.66 10.30
CA SER A 116 15.64 -8.15 10.81
C SER A 116 14.51 -7.16 10.56
N ASP A 117 14.80 -5.85 10.61
CA ASP A 117 13.79 -4.80 10.36
C ASP A 117 13.34 -4.78 8.91
N VAL A 118 14.19 -5.20 7.96
CA VAL A 118 13.75 -5.42 6.56
C VAL A 118 12.78 -6.60 6.49
N GLY A 119 13.03 -7.68 7.23
CA GLY A 119 12.12 -8.82 7.33
C GLY A 119 10.75 -8.43 7.90
N VAL A 120 10.71 -7.64 8.96
CA VAL A 120 9.46 -7.08 9.50
C VAL A 120 8.82 -6.12 8.49
N GLY A 121 9.62 -5.29 7.82
CA GLY A 121 9.16 -4.33 6.82
C GLY A 121 8.39 -4.96 5.67
N ILE A 122 8.91 -6.05 5.09
CA ILE A 122 8.22 -6.74 3.99
C ILE A 122 6.92 -7.43 4.46
N LEU A 123 6.90 -8.00 5.67
CA LEU A 123 5.69 -8.58 6.25
C LEU A 123 4.60 -7.52 6.47
N MET A 124 4.98 -6.34 6.97
CA MET A 124 4.04 -5.23 7.19
C MET A 124 3.51 -4.64 5.87
N ALA A 125 4.37 -4.54 4.86
CA ALA A 125 3.96 -4.07 3.54
C ALA A 125 3.00 -5.07 2.86
N GLU A 126 3.28 -6.37 2.94
CA GLU A 126 2.41 -7.42 2.39
C GLU A 126 1.06 -7.48 3.12
N ALA A 127 1.05 -7.37 4.44
CA ALA A 127 -0.19 -7.28 5.21
C ALA A 127 -1.01 -6.03 4.83
N GLY A 128 -0.34 -4.88 4.60
CA GLY A 128 -0.97 -3.66 4.10
C GLY A 128 -1.59 -3.84 2.71
N LEU A 129 -0.88 -4.49 1.80
CA LEU A 129 -1.37 -4.83 0.45
C LEU A 129 -2.63 -5.69 0.52
N ARG A 130 -2.63 -6.76 1.33
CA ARG A 130 -3.79 -7.65 1.47
C ARG A 130 -4.97 -6.96 2.13
N GLY A 131 -4.73 -6.17 3.17
CA GLY A 131 -5.80 -5.38 3.80
C GLY A 131 -6.44 -4.39 2.82
N ALA A 132 -5.64 -3.69 2.04
CA ALA A 132 -6.13 -2.80 0.98
C ALA A 132 -6.92 -3.56 -0.09
N ALA A 133 -6.47 -4.75 -0.49
CA ALA A 133 -7.17 -5.60 -1.45
C ALA A 133 -8.58 -5.98 -0.98
N LEU A 134 -8.76 -6.30 0.31
CA LEU A 134 -10.08 -6.60 0.87
C LEU A 134 -11.02 -5.38 0.79
N ASN A 135 -10.50 -4.18 1.06
CA ASN A 135 -11.29 -2.94 0.95
C ASN A 135 -11.67 -2.61 -0.50
N VAL A 136 -10.77 -2.85 -1.46
CA VAL A 136 -11.11 -2.74 -2.89
C VAL A 136 -12.22 -3.73 -3.25
N LEU A 137 -12.08 -5.00 -2.88
CA LEU A 137 -13.02 -6.06 -3.26
C LEU A 137 -14.42 -5.84 -2.69
N ILE A 138 -14.55 -5.38 -1.44
CA ILE A 138 -15.87 -5.12 -0.83
C ILE A 138 -16.57 -3.96 -1.55
N ASN A 139 -15.85 -2.90 -1.91
CA ASN A 139 -16.41 -1.76 -2.64
C ASN A 139 -16.82 -2.16 -4.07
N LEU A 140 -15.97 -2.93 -4.77
CA LEU A 140 -16.28 -3.43 -6.12
C LEU A 140 -17.56 -4.30 -6.15
N GLY A 141 -17.87 -5.01 -5.07
CA GLY A 141 -19.10 -5.78 -4.95
C GLY A 141 -20.38 -4.94 -4.95
N LEU A 142 -20.28 -3.64 -4.71
CA LEU A 142 -21.40 -2.71 -4.66
C LEU A 142 -21.55 -1.83 -5.93
N ILE A 143 -20.56 -1.85 -6.81
CA ILE A 143 -20.50 -1.05 -8.04
C ILE A 143 -21.19 -1.80 -9.17
N LYS A 144 -22.08 -1.09 -9.90
CA LYS A 144 -22.82 -1.65 -11.05
C LYS A 144 -22.10 -1.50 -12.39
N ASP A 145 -21.11 -0.61 -12.47
CA ASP A 145 -20.30 -0.39 -13.67
C ASP A 145 -19.34 -1.57 -13.87
N GLU A 146 -19.78 -2.54 -14.67
CA GLU A 146 -19.05 -3.79 -14.94
C GLU A 146 -17.67 -3.55 -15.56
N ARG A 147 -17.52 -2.50 -16.37
CA ARG A 147 -16.24 -2.13 -16.98
C ARG A 147 -15.26 -1.68 -15.91
N PHE A 148 -15.68 -0.75 -15.04
CA PHE A 148 -14.87 -0.28 -13.93
C PHE A 148 -14.47 -1.42 -12.99
N VAL A 149 -15.43 -2.31 -12.65
CA VAL A 149 -15.20 -3.49 -11.81
C VAL A 149 -14.15 -4.41 -12.43
N SER A 150 -14.30 -4.73 -13.74
CA SER A 150 -13.35 -5.62 -14.45
C SER A 150 -11.95 -5.03 -14.52
N GLU A 151 -11.83 -3.75 -14.88
CA GLU A 151 -10.52 -3.06 -14.96
C GLU A 151 -9.84 -2.99 -13.58
N SER A 152 -10.61 -2.66 -12.54
CA SER A 152 -10.09 -2.59 -11.16
C SER A 152 -9.66 -3.95 -10.62
N ARG A 153 -10.39 -5.02 -10.91
CA ARG A 153 -10.00 -6.40 -10.55
C ARG A 153 -8.70 -6.80 -11.22
N LYS A 154 -8.57 -6.60 -12.53
CA LYS A 154 -7.34 -6.90 -13.27
C LYS A 154 -6.13 -6.15 -12.70
N LYS A 155 -6.31 -4.87 -12.36
CA LYS A 155 -5.27 -4.07 -11.72
C LYS A 155 -4.87 -4.65 -10.36
N LEU A 156 -5.85 -4.98 -9.52
CA LEU A 156 -5.61 -5.56 -8.20
C LEU A 156 -4.90 -6.92 -8.30
N ASP A 157 -5.34 -7.80 -9.19
CA ASP A 157 -4.73 -9.11 -9.41
C ASP A 157 -3.26 -8.97 -9.82
N SER A 158 -2.95 -8.02 -10.70
CA SER A 158 -1.57 -7.71 -11.10
C SER A 158 -0.72 -7.22 -9.92
N LEU A 159 -1.28 -6.42 -9.01
CA LEU A 159 -0.58 -5.96 -7.81
C LEU A 159 -0.30 -7.10 -6.82
N LEU A 160 -1.20 -8.07 -6.71
CA LEU A 160 -1.06 -9.22 -5.80
C LEU A 160 -0.14 -10.31 -6.35
N GLN A 161 -0.02 -10.41 -7.68
CA GLN A 161 0.73 -11.47 -8.34
C GLN A 161 2.20 -11.49 -7.91
N GLY A 162 2.67 -12.66 -7.47
CA GLY A 162 4.05 -12.91 -7.07
C GLY A 162 4.46 -12.29 -5.71
N LYS A 163 3.60 -11.50 -5.05
CA LYS A 163 3.97 -10.83 -3.79
C LYS A 163 4.15 -11.77 -2.60
N PRO A 164 3.37 -12.85 -2.44
CA PRO A 164 3.67 -13.86 -1.42
C PRO A 164 5.04 -14.50 -1.60
N ALA A 165 5.41 -14.85 -2.83
CA ALA A 165 6.72 -15.43 -3.11
C ALA A 165 7.87 -14.46 -2.80
N LEU A 166 7.74 -13.19 -3.22
CA LEU A 166 8.71 -12.14 -2.87
C LEU A 166 8.85 -11.96 -1.35
N ARG A 167 7.72 -11.95 -0.62
CA ARG A 167 7.76 -11.87 0.85
C ARG A 167 8.55 -13.04 1.45
N ASP A 168 8.27 -14.26 1.02
CA ASP A 168 8.94 -15.46 1.55
C ASP A 168 10.42 -15.49 1.20
N GLU A 169 10.77 -15.08 -0.03
CA GLU A 169 12.15 -14.94 -0.48
C GLU A 169 12.94 -13.98 0.43
N ILE A 170 12.42 -12.77 0.65
CA ILE A 170 13.11 -11.77 1.47
C ILE A 170 13.14 -12.19 2.95
N TYR A 171 12.04 -12.76 3.47
CA TYR A 171 12.03 -13.28 4.82
C TYR A 171 13.13 -14.34 5.04
N ASN A 172 13.23 -15.31 4.13
CA ASN A 172 14.25 -16.36 4.20
C ASN A 172 15.68 -15.80 4.03
N LEU A 173 15.86 -14.83 3.13
CA LEU A 173 17.14 -14.12 3.01
C LEU A 173 17.54 -13.44 4.32
N VAL A 174 16.61 -12.76 4.98
CA VAL A 174 16.84 -12.12 6.29
C VAL A 174 17.20 -13.18 7.34
N VAL A 175 16.43 -14.26 7.45
CA VAL A 175 16.70 -15.35 8.42
C VAL A 175 18.10 -15.95 8.19
N SER A 176 18.55 -16.10 6.95
CA SER A 176 19.88 -16.62 6.64
C SER A 176 21.04 -15.71 7.05
N LYS A 177 20.75 -14.45 7.40
CA LYS A 177 21.73 -13.44 7.83
C LYS A 177 21.77 -13.21 9.35
N LEU A 178 20.83 -13.81 10.09
CA LEU A 178 20.75 -13.75 11.56
C LEU A 178 21.64 -14.82 12.21
#